data_a878aea18f3beedba4fcd1b0f936fbf8
#
_entry.id   a878aea18f3beedba4fcd1b0f936fbf8
#
_cell.length_a   1.000
_cell.length_b   1.000
_cell.length_c   1.000
_cell.angle_alpha   90.00
_cell.angle_beta   90.00
_cell.angle_gamma   90.00
#
_symmetry.space_group_name_H-M   'P 1'
#
loop_
_entity.id
_entity.type
_entity.pdbx_description
1 polymer ?
#
loop_
_entity_poly.entity_id
_entity_poly.type
_entity_poly.pdbx_seq_one_letter_code
_entity_poly.pdbx_strand_id
1 'polypeptide(L)'
;MFVLDNYDSFTYNLVQRLGEIDPTLEVRTERNDAVTVEQIAQWSPDRILISPGPCTPNEAGISLELLRQLSGTFPILGVCLGHQSIGQAFGGKVVRAPQLMHGKTDRIHHDDRGMFRGIS
;
A
#
# COMPACT_ATOMS: atom_id res chain seq x y z
N MET A 1 6.94 -5.71 -10.16
CA MET A 1 6.15 -5.08 -9.09
C MET A 1 6.97 -4.99 -7.81
N PHE A 2 6.89 -3.90 -7.12
CA PHE A 2 7.56 -3.68 -5.83
C PHE A 2 6.52 -3.64 -4.70
N VAL A 3 6.80 -4.32 -3.58
CA VAL A 3 5.98 -4.31 -2.38
C VAL A 3 6.81 -3.74 -1.23
N LEU A 4 6.34 -2.63 -0.66
CA LEU A 4 6.93 -2.06 0.55
C LEU A 4 6.29 -2.71 1.77
N ASP A 5 7.08 -3.45 2.53
CA ASP A 5 6.63 -4.17 3.71
C ASP A 5 6.73 -3.28 4.95
N ASN A 6 5.59 -3.00 5.56
CA ASN A 6 5.49 -2.22 6.81
C ASN A 6 5.51 -3.11 8.05
N TYR A 7 6.23 -4.23 8.02
CA TYR A 7 6.37 -5.16 9.14
C TYR A 7 5.04 -5.81 9.53
N ASP A 8 4.26 -6.22 8.52
CA ASP A 8 2.98 -6.88 8.73
C ASP A 8 3.02 -8.33 8.25
N SER A 9 2.45 -9.23 9.03
CA SER A 9 2.33 -10.65 8.65
C SER A 9 1.46 -10.84 7.40
N PHE A 10 0.52 -9.94 7.13
CA PHE A 10 -0.32 -9.96 5.91
C PHE A 10 0.43 -9.62 4.63
N THR A 11 1.63 -9.05 4.70
CA THR A 11 2.40 -8.71 3.50
C THR A 11 2.62 -9.94 2.62
N TYR A 12 3.00 -11.07 3.21
CA TYR A 12 3.19 -12.31 2.45
C TYR A 12 1.89 -12.86 1.87
N ASN A 13 0.78 -12.68 2.56
CA ASN A 13 -0.54 -13.04 2.02
C ASN A 13 -0.87 -12.22 0.76
N LEU A 14 -0.53 -10.93 0.76
CA LEU A 14 -0.70 -10.09 -0.42
C LEU A 14 0.21 -10.53 -1.56
N VAL A 15 1.48 -10.83 -1.28
CA VAL A 15 2.42 -11.34 -2.28
C VAL A 15 1.92 -12.65 -2.87
N GLN A 16 1.43 -13.56 -2.02
CA GLN A 16 0.84 -14.83 -2.47
C GLN A 16 -0.36 -14.61 -3.38
N ARG A 17 -1.26 -13.70 -3.01
CA ARG A 17 -2.43 -13.36 -3.83
C ARG A 17 -2.04 -12.79 -5.19
N LEU A 18 -1.04 -11.94 -5.23
CA LEU A 18 -0.52 -11.41 -6.49
C LEU A 18 0.01 -12.53 -7.39
N GLY A 19 0.73 -13.48 -6.83
CA GLY A 19 1.22 -14.65 -7.57
C GLY A 19 0.10 -15.58 -8.05
N GLU A 20 -0.99 -15.70 -7.30
CA GLU A 20 -2.18 -16.46 -7.72
C GLU A 20 -2.90 -15.78 -8.89
N ILE A 21 -2.97 -14.44 -8.88
CA ILE A 21 -3.62 -13.66 -9.94
C ILE A 21 -2.80 -13.70 -11.23
N ASP A 22 -1.48 -13.55 -11.09
CA ASP A 22 -0.55 -13.59 -12.22
C ASP A 22 0.72 -14.34 -11.84
N PRO A 23 0.81 -15.65 -12.18
CA PRO A 23 2.00 -16.45 -11.86
C PRO A 23 3.28 -15.99 -12.54
N THR A 24 3.19 -15.13 -13.57
CA THR A 24 4.37 -14.59 -14.27
C THR A 24 4.91 -13.31 -13.62
N LEU A 25 4.20 -12.79 -12.61
CA LEU A 25 4.55 -11.54 -11.98
C LEU A 25 5.82 -11.66 -11.14
N GLU A 26 6.81 -10.85 -11.43
CA GLU A 26 7.99 -10.72 -10.59
C GLU A 26 7.70 -9.72 -9.48
N VAL A 27 7.79 -10.17 -8.23
CA VAL A 27 7.53 -9.36 -7.04
C VAL A 27 8.79 -9.23 -6.22
N ARG A 28 9.24 -7.99 -5.99
CA ARG A 28 10.30 -7.67 -5.06
C ARG A 28 9.70 -7.07 -3.81
N THR A 29 9.99 -7.64 -2.64
CA THR A 29 9.50 -7.18 -1.35
C THR A 29 10.66 -6.73 -0.48
N GLU A 30 10.59 -5.52 0.04
CA GLU A 30 11.58 -4.98 0.98
C GLU A 30 10.87 -4.26 2.12
N ARG A 31 11.45 -4.34 3.32
CA ARG A 31 10.92 -3.64 4.49
C ARG A 31 11.14 -2.13 4.40
N ASN A 32 10.28 -1.37 5.05
CA ASN A 32 10.25 0.09 4.96
C ASN A 32 11.48 0.80 5.50
N ASP A 33 12.33 0.11 6.22
CA ASP A 33 13.61 0.63 6.75
C ASP A 33 14.84 -0.04 6.12
N ALA A 34 14.64 -0.93 5.16
CA ALA A 34 15.72 -1.68 4.51
C ALA A 34 16.09 -1.10 3.14
N VAL A 35 15.35 -0.14 2.62
CA VAL A 35 15.55 0.43 1.29
C VAL A 35 15.30 1.93 1.33
N THR A 36 15.88 2.65 0.36
CA THR A 36 15.64 4.07 0.17
C THR A 36 14.68 4.28 -1.01
N VAL A 37 14.05 5.46 -1.06
CA VAL A 37 13.20 5.85 -2.18
C VAL A 37 13.99 5.87 -3.50
N GLU A 38 15.24 6.32 -3.45
CA GLU A 38 16.13 6.36 -4.61
C GLU A 38 16.39 4.96 -5.17
N GLN A 39 16.61 3.98 -4.29
CA GLN A 39 16.80 2.58 -4.72
C GLN A 39 15.57 2.03 -5.43
N ILE A 40 14.38 2.30 -4.90
CA ILE A 40 13.13 1.88 -5.52
C ILE A 40 12.97 2.51 -6.91
N ALA A 41 13.26 3.80 -7.03
CA ALA A 41 13.21 4.49 -8.31
C ALA A 41 14.21 3.91 -9.33
N GLN A 42 15.40 3.54 -8.90
CA GLN A 42 16.42 2.91 -9.75
C GLN A 42 15.99 1.54 -10.26
N TRP A 43 15.25 0.77 -9.45
CA TRP A 43 14.71 -0.52 -9.88
C TRP A 43 13.61 -0.36 -10.92
N SER A 44 13.01 0.81 -11.02
CA SER A 44 11.97 1.15 -11.98
C SER A 44 10.85 0.09 -12.07
N PRO A 45 10.17 -0.20 -10.96
CA PRO A 45 9.09 -1.19 -10.96
C PRO A 45 7.91 -0.71 -11.80
N ASP A 46 7.14 -1.64 -12.36
CA ASP A 46 5.91 -1.28 -13.08
C ASP A 46 4.83 -0.72 -12.14
N ARG A 47 4.78 -1.22 -10.93
CA ARG A 47 3.78 -0.86 -9.90
C ARG A 47 4.37 -1.01 -8.52
N ILE A 48 3.83 -0.22 -7.58
CA ILE A 48 4.23 -0.26 -6.18
C ILE A 48 2.99 -0.55 -5.33
N LEU A 49 3.13 -1.46 -4.37
CA LEU A 49 2.12 -1.74 -3.35
C LEU A 49 2.70 -1.42 -1.98
N ILE A 50 1.99 -0.64 -1.19
CA ILE A 50 2.36 -0.33 0.20
C ILE A 50 1.47 -1.16 1.11
N SER A 51 2.08 -2.01 1.92
CA SER A 51 1.41 -3.02 2.72
C SER A 51 0.72 -2.44 3.96
N PRO A 52 -0.17 -3.22 4.60
CA PRO A 52 -0.58 -2.95 5.99
C PRO A 52 0.62 -2.84 6.93
N GLY A 53 0.38 -2.33 8.12
CA GLY A 53 1.38 -2.23 9.17
C GLY A 53 0.74 -1.95 10.53
N PRO A 54 1.50 -2.12 11.63
CA PRO A 54 0.94 -2.01 12.98
C PRO A 54 0.85 -0.60 13.52
N CYS A 55 1.44 0.39 12.86
CA CYS A 55 1.62 1.75 13.39
C CYS A 55 0.79 2.77 12.60
N THR A 56 1.13 4.05 12.79
CA THR A 56 0.57 5.15 11.99
C THR A 56 1.48 5.48 10.79
N PRO A 57 1.02 6.26 9.80
CA PRO A 57 1.86 6.64 8.66
C PRO A 57 3.17 7.32 9.05
N ASN A 58 3.19 8.10 10.14
CA ASN A 58 4.41 8.77 10.60
C ASN A 58 5.51 7.80 11.01
N GLU A 59 5.15 6.59 11.40
CA GLU A 59 6.04 5.56 11.90
C GLU A 59 6.31 4.44 10.86
N ALA A 60 5.79 4.61 9.65
CA ALA A 60 5.88 3.61 8.59
C ALA A 60 7.13 3.78 7.70
N GLY A 61 8.26 4.14 8.28
CA GLY A 61 9.52 4.28 7.57
C GLY A 61 9.42 5.26 6.40
N ILE A 62 9.80 4.81 5.22
CA ILE A 62 9.84 5.64 4.01
C ILE A 62 8.49 5.77 3.29
N SER A 63 7.39 5.25 3.83
CA SER A 63 6.10 5.21 3.12
C SER A 63 5.62 6.59 2.66
N LEU A 64 5.66 7.61 3.53
CA LEU A 64 5.24 8.96 3.18
C LEU A 64 6.19 9.59 2.15
N GLU A 65 7.49 9.44 2.34
CA GLU A 65 8.50 9.96 1.42
C GLU A 65 8.36 9.33 0.03
N LEU A 66 8.18 8.01 -0.03
CA LEU A 66 7.95 7.27 -1.27
C LEU A 66 6.76 7.85 -2.02
N LEU A 67 5.64 8.06 -1.33
CA LEU A 67 4.44 8.61 -1.92
C LEU A 67 4.65 10.02 -2.47
N ARG A 68 5.30 10.89 -1.69
CA ARG A 68 5.55 12.27 -2.09
C ARG A 68 6.47 12.36 -3.31
N GLN A 69 7.46 11.48 -3.40
CA GLN A 69 8.45 11.52 -4.47
C GLN A 69 8.07 10.71 -5.71
N LEU A 70 7.40 9.57 -5.55
CA LEU A 70 7.18 8.61 -6.63
C LEU A 70 5.74 8.50 -7.13
N SER A 71 4.77 9.13 -6.49
CA SER A 71 3.36 8.98 -6.88
C SER A 71 3.06 9.53 -8.28
N GLY A 72 3.82 10.48 -8.77
CA GLY A 72 3.68 11.00 -10.13
C GLY A 72 4.38 10.17 -11.20
N THR A 73 5.20 9.19 -10.80
CA THR A 73 6.02 8.40 -11.72
C THR A 73 5.54 6.95 -11.82
N PHE A 74 5.10 6.36 -10.71
CA PHE A 74 4.69 4.96 -10.65
C PHE A 74 3.25 4.84 -10.14
N PRO A 75 2.43 3.91 -10.67
CA PRO A 75 1.16 3.56 -10.05
C PRO A 75 1.39 2.97 -8.66
N ILE A 76 0.68 3.48 -7.66
CA ILE A 76 0.84 3.05 -6.25
C ILE A 76 -0.52 2.64 -5.70
N LEU A 77 -0.58 1.46 -5.10
CA LEU A 77 -1.73 0.96 -4.35
C LEU A 77 -1.35 0.85 -2.87
N GLY A 78 -2.19 1.39 -2.00
CA GLY A 78 -2.03 1.26 -0.55
C GLY A 78 -3.12 0.39 0.06
N VAL A 79 -2.72 -0.51 0.97
CA VAL A 79 -3.65 -1.37 1.72
C VAL A 79 -3.52 -1.05 3.20
N CYS A 80 -4.62 -0.74 3.87
CA CYS A 80 -4.69 -0.41 5.30
C CYS A 80 -3.76 0.75 5.66
N LEU A 81 -2.65 0.51 6.35
CA LEU A 81 -1.65 1.54 6.66
C LEU A 81 -1.13 2.23 5.38
N GLY A 82 -0.97 1.49 4.29
CA GLY A 82 -0.60 2.06 2.99
C GLY A 82 -1.66 3.03 2.47
N HIS A 83 -2.93 2.69 2.60
CA HIS A 83 -4.05 3.59 2.25
C HIS A 83 -4.06 4.86 3.12
N GLN A 84 -3.86 4.70 4.43
CA GLN A 84 -3.75 5.84 5.35
C GLN A 84 -2.56 6.74 4.99
N SER A 85 -1.44 6.14 4.60
CA SER A 85 -0.25 6.88 4.17
C SER A 85 -0.52 7.71 2.92
N ILE A 86 -1.27 7.18 1.95
CA ILE A 86 -1.70 7.93 0.76
C ILE A 86 -2.53 9.14 1.19
N GLY A 87 -3.53 8.95 2.04
CA GLY A 87 -4.35 10.04 2.54
C GLY A 87 -3.50 11.13 3.19
N GLN A 88 -2.58 10.76 4.06
CA GLN A 88 -1.73 11.73 4.78
C GLN A 88 -0.71 12.41 3.87
N ALA A 89 -0.11 11.69 2.92
CA ALA A 89 0.85 12.26 1.98
C ALA A 89 0.25 13.36 1.11
N PHE A 90 -1.04 13.28 0.84
CA PHE A 90 -1.77 14.27 0.04
C PHE A 90 -2.60 15.25 0.88
N GLY A 91 -2.25 15.45 2.13
CA GLY A 91 -2.82 16.49 2.99
C GLY A 91 -4.01 16.04 3.83
N GLY A 92 -4.40 14.78 3.77
CA GLY A 92 -5.44 14.21 4.61
C GLY A 92 -4.97 14.02 6.05
N LYS A 93 -5.92 13.80 6.95
CA LYS A 93 -5.67 13.57 8.36
C LYS A 93 -6.20 12.19 8.75
N VAL A 94 -5.34 11.38 9.34
CA VAL A 94 -5.72 10.05 9.84
C VAL A 94 -6.31 10.21 11.23
N VAL A 95 -7.57 9.84 11.39
CA VAL A 95 -8.29 9.93 12.66
C VAL A 95 -8.96 8.59 12.97
N ARG A 96 -9.32 8.38 14.23
CA ARG A 96 -10.10 7.21 14.62
C ARG A 96 -11.49 7.28 14.00
N ALA A 97 -11.97 6.13 13.50
CA ALA A 97 -13.34 6.01 13.03
C ALA A 97 -14.32 6.22 14.19
N PRO A 98 -15.53 6.77 13.93
CA PRO A 98 -16.54 6.92 14.98
C PRO A 98 -16.96 5.59 15.58
N GLN A 99 -16.78 4.49 14.86
CA GLN A 99 -17.16 3.15 15.27
C GLN A 99 -15.99 2.18 15.06
N LEU A 100 -15.69 1.37 16.09
CA LEU A 100 -14.62 0.37 16.02
C LEU A 100 -15.02 -0.77 15.09
N MET A 101 -14.22 -1.00 14.04
CA MET A 101 -14.45 -2.01 13.00
C MET A 101 -13.28 -3.00 12.87
N HIS A 102 -12.51 -3.22 13.92
CA HIS A 102 -11.40 -4.16 13.90
C HIS A 102 -11.91 -5.60 13.91
N GLY A 103 -11.41 -6.42 13.00
CA GLY A 103 -11.79 -7.83 12.89
C GLY A 103 -13.22 -8.06 12.41
N LYS A 104 -13.86 -7.05 11.85
CA LYS A 104 -15.23 -7.11 11.33
C LYS A 104 -15.25 -6.79 9.84
N THR A 105 -16.30 -7.25 9.17
CA THR A 105 -16.56 -6.90 7.78
C THR A 105 -17.65 -5.84 7.70
N ASP A 106 -17.56 -5.01 6.68
CA ASP A 106 -18.57 -4.01 6.39
C ASP A 106 -18.74 -3.86 4.88
N ARG A 107 -19.84 -3.26 4.50
CA ARG A 107 -20.13 -3.01 3.09
C ARG A 107 -19.41 -1.75 2.61
N ILE A 108 -18.69 -1.87 1.50
CA ILE A 108 -18.00 -0.75 0.87
C ILE A 108 -18.91 -0.17 -0.22
N HIS A 109 -19.16 1.12 -0.13
CA HIS A 109 -19.88 1.87 -1.17
C HIS A 109 -18.86 2.50 -2.11
N HIS A 110 -19.03 2.32 -3.41
CA HIS A 110 -18.10 2.84 -4.42
C HIS A 110 -18.84 3.25 -5.70
N ASP A 111 -18.15 3.95 -6.57
CA ASP A 111 -18.70 4.52 -7.81
C ASP A 111 -18.39 3.66 -9.06
N ASP A 112 -17.98 2.43 -8.88
CA ASP A 112 -17.60 1.48 -9.96
C ASP A 112 -16.49 2.00 -10.87
N ARG A 113 -15.58 2.80 -10.32
CA ARG A 113 -14.45 3.39 -11.05
C ARG A 113 -13.10 2.89 -10.53
N GLY A 114 -12.06 3.06 -11.34
CA GLY A 114 -10.70 2.71 -10.97
C GLY A 114 -10.59 1.26 -10.52
N MET A 115 -10.04 1.07 -9.35
CA MET A 115 -9.83 -0.26 -8.76
C MET A 115 -11.13 -0.98 -8.39
N PHE A 116 -12.25 -0.27 -8.30
CA PHE A 116 -13.56 -0.85 -7.95
C PHE A 116 -14.41 -1.24 -9.16
N ARG A 117 -13.90 -1.02 -10.38
CA ARG A 117 -14.65 -1.35 -11.60
C ARG A 117 -14.96 -2.84 -11.65
N GLY A 118 -16.25 -3.17 -11.79
CA GLY A 118 -16.71 -4.56 -11.89
C GLY A 118 -16.79 -5.31 -10.57
N ILE A 119 -16.61 -4.62 -9.45
CA ILE A 119 -16.79 -5.20 -8.11
C ILE A 119 -18.18 -4.84 -7.60
N SER A 120 -18.97 -5.86 -7.31
CA SER A 120 -20.33 -5.66 -6.77
C SER A 120 -20.35 -5.50 -5.24
#